data_4e530948e411c1212862ef94205c6a0d
#
_entry.id   4e530948e411c1212862ef94205c6a0d
#
_cell.length_a   1.000
_cell.length_b   1.000
_cell.length_c   1.000
_cell.angle_alpha   90.00
_cell.angle_beta   90.00
_cell.angle_gamma   90.00
#
_symmetry.space_group_name_H-M   'P 1'
#
loop_
_entity.id
_entity.type
_entity.pdbx_description
1 polymer ?
#
loop_
_entity_poly.entity_id
_entity_poly.type
_entity_poly.pdbx_seq_one_letter_code
_entity_poly.pdbx_strand_id
1 'polypeptide(L)'
;MPSLPRLASLSRLLPALAMLLLLAGCAIAPPRTDDPLEKFNRKSYAFNMALDTHVLRPVAVGYTKVTPKPVQTSISNFFTNIRLPISIANNLLQARPSAAMDDTGRFLINMTVGLAGFFDPATKMQIPLKETDFGITLARWGVPEGDFLMVPFLGPSTFRDVWQYPVDGYLFDPLSYFSSNHKFHWGQYYIPQVVYFIQMRAQLLDADSFLKTAYDPYAFVRDAWRQSRLNKLYDGNPPADVMLKLQQQGGSNQNNQQNYDPEELLKEQQKWEQQQKQQKSGGA
;
A
#
# COMPACT_ATOMS: atom_id res chain seq x y z
N MET A 1 22.64 -46.61 32.77
CA MET A 1 21.89 -45.34 32.58
C MET A 1 22.54 -44.63 31.41
N PRO A 2 21.91 -44.51 30.24
CA PRO A 2 22.48 -43.77 29.11
C PRO A 2 22.28 -42.28 29.32
N SER A 3 23.38 -41.53 29.19
CA SER A 3 23.44 -40.06 29.29
C SER A 3 22.73 -39.40 28.11
N LEU A 4 21.75 -38.51 28.39
CA LEU A 4 21.05 -37.68 27.41
C LEU A 4 22.06 -36.74 26.72
N PRO A 5 22.02 -36.62 25.37
CA PRO A 5 22.89 -35.70 24.64
C PRO A 5 22.52 -34.25 24.92
N ARG A 6 23.52 -33.45 25.12
CA ARG A 6 23.59 -32.09 25.56
C ARG A 6 22.70 -31.13 24.74
N LEU A 7 21.70 -30.51 25.35
CA LEU A 7 20.95 -29.36 24.88
C LEU A 7 21.80 -28.10 24.56
N ALA A 8 23.11 -28.15 24.90
CA ALA A 8 24.08 -27.07 24.65
C ALA A 8 24.45 -26.86 23.17
N SER A 9 24.11 -27.80 22.27
CA SER A 9 24.40 -27.64 20.84
C SER A 9 23.32 -26.84 20.08
N LEU A 10 22.09 -26.91 20.51
CA LEU A 10 20.96 -26.16 19.85
C LEU A 10 21.06 -24.66 20.05
N SER A 11 21.54 -24.20 21.20
CA SER A 11 21.69 -22.75 21.47
C SER A 11 22.79 -22.07 20.63
N ARG A 12 23.73 -22.85 20.09
CA ARG A 12 24.79 -22.37 19.19
C ARG A 12 24.41 -22.46 17.70
N LEU A 13 23.43 -23.29 17.36
CA LEU A 13 22.92 -23.41 15.99
C LEU A 13 21.91 -22.29 15.63
N LEU A 14 21.16 -21.79 16.58
CA LEU A 14 20.23 -20.69 16.39
C LEU A 14 20.90 -19.38 15.89
N PRO A 15 21.99 -18.88 16.51
CA PRO A 15 22.67 -17.68 16.01
C PRO A 15 23.39 -17.93 14.67
N ALA A 16 23.91 -19.15 14.43
CA ALA A 16 24.52 -19.51 13.15
C ALA A 16 23.48 -19.57 12.02
N LEU A 17 22.30 -20.11 12.28
CA LEU A 17 21.18 -20.13 11.33
C LEU A 17 20.64 -18.73 11.07
N ALA A 18 20.53 -17.89 12.11
CA ALA A 18 20.14 -16.48 11.97
C ALA A 18 21.19 -15.69 11.16
N MET A 19 22.47 -15.96 11.34
CA MET A 19 23.56 -15.33 10.59
C MET A 19 23.60 -15.80 9.13
N LEU A 20 23.28 -17.06 8.85
CA LEU A 20 23.14 -17.60 7.50
C LEU A 20 21.92 -17.01 6.77
N LEU A 21 20.80 -16.78 7.47
CA LEU A 21 19.62 -16.11 6.93
C LEU A 21 19.89 -14.61 6.63
N LEU A 22 20.76 -13.97 7.42
CA LEU A 22 21.18 -12.59 7.18
C LEU A 22 22.15 -12.45 5.99
N LEU A 23 22.92 -13.48 5.67
CA LEU A 23 23.85 -13.48 4.53
C LEU A 23 23.17 -13.84 3.19
N ALA A 24 21.99 -14.45 3.20
CA ALA A 24 21.22 -14.76 1.99
C ALA A 24 20.49 -13.54 1.40
N GLY A 25 20.55 -12.38 2.03
CA GLY A 25 19.61 -11.28 1.84
C GLY A 25 20.06 -10.09 1.00
N CYS A 26 20.85 -10.24 -0.07
CA CYS A 26 21.20 -9.09 -0.91
C CYS A 26 20.65 -9.12 -2.34
N ALA A 27 19.88 -10.11 -2.73
CA ALA A 27 19.26 -10.13 -4.06
C ALA A 27 17.78 -9.77 -3.94
N ILE A 28 17.42 -8.55 -4.34
CA ILE A 28 16.02 -8.16 -4.54
C ILE A 28 15.48 -9.04 -5.67
N ALA A 29 14.53 -9.92 -5.34
CA ALA A 29 13.89 -10.77 -6.33
C ALA A 29 13.12 -9.91 -7.34
N PRO A 30 13.21 -10.20 -8.66
CA PRO A 30 12.46 -9.45 -9.66
C PRO A 30 10.96 -9.55 -9.40
N PRO A 31 10.18 -8.49 -9.68
CA PRO A 31 8.75 -8.51 -9.50
C PRO A 31 8.10 -9.57 -10.41
N ARG A 32 7.13 -10.28 -9.87
CA ARG A 32 6.33 -11.25 -10.58
C ARG A 32 5.27 -10.55 -11.40
N THR A 33 5.01 -10.99 -12.63
CA THR A 33 4.21 -10.28 -13.61
C THR A 33 2.94 -10.98 -14.01
N ASP A 34 2.93 -12.30 -13.85
CA ASP A 34 1.73 -13.11 -13.95
C ASP A 34 0.79 -12.84 -12.76
N ASP A 35 -0.49 -12.97 -12.98
CA ASP A 35 -1.54 -12.82 -11.98
C ASP A 35 -2.36 -14.12 -11.89
N PRO A 36 -1.83 -15.15 -11.22
CA PRO A 36 -2.51 -16.45 -11.15
C PRO A 36 -3.83 -16.37 -10.36
N LEU A 37 -4.01 -15.33 -9.54
CA LEU A 37 -5.23 -15.08 -8.77
C LEU A 37 -6.17 -14.06 -9.43
N GLU A 38 -5.99 -13.74 -10.72
CA GLU A 38 -6.74 -12.67 -11.40
C GLU A 38 -8.26 -12.77 -11.21
N LYS A 39 -8.83 -13.98 -11.31
CA LYS A 39 -10.28 -14.19 -11.14
C LYS A 39 -10.77 -13.79 -9.74
N PHE A 40 -9.99 -14.09 -8.71
CA PHE A 40 -10.27 -13.68 -7.33
C PHE A 40 -10.04 -12.18 -7.18
N ASN A 41 -8.91 -11.69 -7.65
CA ASN A 41 -8.50 -10.30 -7.54
C ASN A 41 -9.50 -9.34 -8.21
N ARG A 42 -10.03 -9.69 -9.39
CA ARG A 42 -11.08 -8.92 -10.07
C ARG A 42 -12.38 -8.86 -9.27
N LYS A 43 -12.78 -9.94 -8.60
CA LYS A 43 -13.97 -9.95 -7.74
C LYS A 43 -13.76 -9.06 -6.51
N SER A 44 -12.59 -9.17 -5.86
CA SER A 44 -12.22 -8.32 -4.72
C SER A 44 -12.11 -6.84 -5.14
N TYR A 45 -11.57 -6.56 -6.32
CA TYR A 45 -11.53 -5.22 -6.90
C TYR A 45 -12.95 -4.66 -7.11
N ALA A 46 -13.83 -5.44 -7.73
CA ALA A 46 -15.22 -5.02 -7.95
C ALA A 46 -15.95 -4.72 -6.62
N PHE A 47 -15.72 -5.55 -5.59
CA PHE A 47 -16.23 -5.29 -4.25
C PHE A 47 -15.67 -3.99 -3.66
N ASN A 48 -14.34 -3.79 -3.70
CA ASN A 48 -13.71 -2.57 -3.20
C ASN A 48 -14.20 -1.33 -3.95
N MET A 49 -14.37 -1.41 -5.28
CA MET A 49 -14.89 -0.32 -6.09
C MET A 49 -16.37 -0.02 -5.81
N ALA A 50 -17.18 -1.04 -5.53
CA ALA A 50 -18.55 -0.82 -5.10
C ALA A 50 -18.61 -0.09 -3.76
N LEU A 51 -17.79 -0.49 -2.78
CA LEU A 51 -17.67 0.19 -1.49
C LEU A 51 -17.15 1.62 -1.66
N ASP A 52 -16.14 1.82 -2.51
CA ASP A 52 -15.62 3.16 -2.80
C ASP A 52 -16.68 4.06 -3.41
N THR A 53 -17.35 3.61 -4.47
CA THR A 53 -18.31 4.39 -5.23
C THR A 53 -19.52 4.79 -4.39
N HIS A 54 -20.01 3.89 -3.53
CA HIS A 54 -21.25 4.13 -2.77
C HIS A 54 -21.01 4.75 -1.39
N VAL A 55 -19.82 4.58 -0.81
CA VAL A 55 -19.52 5.03 0.56
C VAL A 55 -18.32 5.98 0.61
N LEU A 56 -17.11 5.50 0.28
CA LEU A 56 -15.89 6.27 0.54
C LEU A 56 -15.80 7.52 -0.33
N ARG A 57 -16.06 7.40 -1.62
CA ARG A 57 -15.99 8.52 -2.56
C ARG A 57 -16.99 9.63 -2.24
N PRO A 58 -18.30 9.39 -2.02
CA PRO A 58 -19.24 10.44 -1.61
C PRO A 58 -18.83 11.17 -0.33
N VAL A 59 -18.35 10.43 0.67
CA VAL A 59 -17.85 11.00 1.93
C VAL A 59 -16.60 11.84 1.70
N ALA A 60 -15.64 11.36 0.90
CA ALA A 60 -14.43 12.11 0.56
C ALA A 60 -14.74 13.39 -0.22
N VAL A 61 -15.68 13.34 -1.17
CA VAL A 61 -16.15 14.55 -1.89
C VAL A 61 -16.85 15.53 -0.93
N GLY A 62 -17.69 15.02 -0.03
CA GLY A 62 -18.31 15.85 1.03
C GLY A 62 -17.24 16.53 1.90
N TYR A 63 -16.25 15.75 2.37
CA TYR A 63 -15.12 16.25 3.15
C TYR A 63 -14.36 17.37 2.42
N THR A 64 -14.02 17.19 1.14
CA THR A 64 -13.28 18.21 0.38
C THR A 64 -14.08 19.48 0.12
N LYS A 65 -15.42 19.39 0.07
CA LYS A 65 -16.30 20.56 -0.08
C LYS A 65 -16.41 21.40 1.19
N VAL A 66 -16.45 20.75 2.37
CA VAL A 66 -16.66 21.45 3.65
C VAL A 66 -15.36 21.83 4.35
N THR A 67 -14.24 21.16 4.00
CA THR A 67 -12.95 21.37 4.66
C THR A 67 -12.04 22.22 3.77
N PRO A 68 -11.60 23.41 4.20
CA PRO A 68 -10.65 24.23 3.43
C PRO A 68 -9.32 23.52 3.18
N LYS A 69 -8.67 23.78 2.04
CA LYS A 69 -7.39 23.15 1.67
C LYS A 69 -6.30 23.21 2.75
N PRO A 70 -6.07 24.34 3.46
CA PRO A 70 -5.08 24.39 4.54
C PRO A 70 -5.37 23.38 5.66
N VAL A 71 -6.65 23.20 6.00
CA VAL A 71 -7.07 22.23 7.04
C VAL A 71 -6.86 20.79 6.55
N GLN A 72 -7.20 20.50 5.28
CA GLN A 72 -6.91 19.19 4.67
C GLN A 72 -5.41 18.88 4.72
N THR A 73 -4.55 19.86 4.38
CA THR A 73 -3.10 19.73 4.45
C THR A 73 -2.63 19.46 5.88
N SER A 74 -3.16 20.20 6.86
CA SER A 74 -2.81 19.99 8.27
C SER A 74 -3.20 18.61 8.77
N ILE A 75 -4.38 18.12 8.42
CA ILE A 75 -4.82 16.76 8.76
C ILE A 75 -3.91 15.71 8.09
N SER A 76 -3.55 15.93 6.83
CA SER A 76 -2.60 15.05 6.12
C SER A 76 -1.25 15.00 6.81
N ASN A 77 -0.68 16.17 7.14
CA ASN A 77 0.59 16.28 7.85
C ASN A 77 0.56 15.56 9.19
N PHE A 78 -0.52 15.73 9.96
CA PHE A 78 -0.71 15.04 11.23
C PHE A 78 -0.65 13.51 11.06
N PHE A 79 -1.40 12.95 10.10
CA PHE A 79 -1.38 11.51 9.88
C PHE A 79 -0.05 11.00 9.34
N THR A 80 0.61 11.74 8.45
CA THR A 80 1.96 11.42 7.99
C THR A 80 2.92 11.39 9.18
N ASN A 81 2.89 12.42 10.03
CA ASN A 81 3.79 12.52 11.17
C ASN A 81 3.55 11.41 12.21
N ILE A 82 2.30 11.14 12.58
CA ILE A 82 1.98 10.11 13.59
C ILE A 82 2.34 8.70 13.12
N ARG A 83 2.46 8.47 11.82
CA ARG A 83 2.89 7.19 11.22
C ARG A 83 4.39 7.07 10.99
N LEU A 84 5.18 8.14 11.18
CA LEU A 84 6.65 8.08 11.06
C LEU A 84 7.30 7.02 11.95
N PRO A 85 6.82 6.69 13.18
CA PRO A 85 7.37 5.58 13.96
C PRO A 85 7.37 4.23 13.22
N ILE A 86 6.39 3.98 12.34
CA ILE A 86 6.36 2.79 11.46
C ILE A 86 7.57 2.83 10.52
N SER A 87 7.78 3.96 9.85
CA SER A 87 8.92 4.17 8.94
C SER A 87 10.26 4.05 9.67
N ILE A 88 10.40 4.68 10.85
CA ILE A 88 11.61 4.64 11.68
C ILE A 88 11.96 3.19 12.02
N ALA A 89 10.99 2.42 12.56
CA ALA A 89 11.19 1.02 12.90
C ALA A 89 11.61 0.19 11.68
N ASN A 90 10.91 0.34 10.55
CA ASN A 90 11.22 -0.38 9.33
C ASN A 90 12.56 0.04 8.72
N ASN A 91 12.95 1.32 8.73
CA ASN A 91 14.27 1.76 8.29
C ASN A 91 15.40 1.14 9.15
N LEU A 92 15.19 1.01 10.47
CA LEU A 92 16.14 0.31 11.34
C LEU A 92 16.22 -1.19 11.00
N LEU A 93 15.10 -1.86 10.82
CA LEU A 93 15.03 -3.28 10.40
C LEU A 93 15.70 -3.52 9.03
N GLN A 94 15.70 -2.50 8.16
CA GLN A 94 16.36 -2.51 6.85
C GLN A 94 17.86 -2.17 6.92
N ALA A 95 18.43 -2.00 8.11
CA ALA A 95 19.81 -1.53 8.32
C ALA A 95 20.10 -0.18 7.63
N ARG A 96 19.15 0.77 7.66
CA ARG A 96 19.22 2.11 7.06
C ARG A 96 19.19 3.20 8.16
N PRO A 97 20.23 3.33 8.97
CA PRO A 97 20.23 4.24 10.12
C PRO A 97 20.10 5.72 9.70
N SER A 98 20.66 6.13 8.56
CA SER A 98 20.50 7.50 8.07
C SER A 98 19.05 7.84 7.76
N ALA A 99 18.33 6.96 7.07
CA ALA A 99 16.91 7.14 6.78
C ALA A 99 16.06 7.15 8.06
N ALA A 100 16.39 6.27 9.02
CA ALA A 100 15.72 6.26 10.33
C ALA A 100 16.00 7.57 11.11
N MET A 101 17.20 8.14 11.01
CA MET A 101 17.53 9.44 11.62
C MET A 101 16.78 10.60 10.95
N ASP A 102 16.68 10.61 9.61
CA ASP A 102 15.89 11.59 8.86
C ASP A 102 14.42 11.57 9.32
N ASP A 103 13.80 10.39 9.35
CA ASP A 103 12.41 10.23 9.78
C ASP A 103 12.23 10.59 11.28
N THR A 104 13.21 10.25 12.14
CA THR A 104 13.20 10.65 13.56
C THR A 104 13.29 12.16 13.71
N GLY A 105 14.18 12.82 12.97
CA GLY A 105 14.32 14.27 12.95
C GLY A 105 13.01 14.94 12.50
N ARG A 106 12.40 14.46 11.42
CA ARG A 106 11.09 14.93 10.96
C ARG A 106 10.03 14.78 12.03
N PHE A 107 9.94 13.57 12.64
CA PHE A 107 8.98 13.31 13.70
C PHE A 107 9.09 14.31 14.85
N LEU A 108 10.29 14.50 15.38
CA LEU A 108 10.53 15.39 16.52
C LEU A 108 10.26 16.86 16.18
N ILE A 109 10.73 17.33 15.02
CA ILE A 109 10.53 18.71 14.57
C ILE A 109 9.04 18.98 14.35
N ASN A 110 8.34 18.08 13.67
CA ASN A 110 6.93 18.24 13.37
C ASN A 110 6.06 18.08 14.64
N MET A 111 6.46 17.22 15.60
CA MET A 111 5.77 17.10 16.89
C MET A 111 5.92 18.34 17.75
N THR A 112 7.08 19.02 17.71
CA THR A 112 7.37 20.20 18.56
C THR A 112 7.03 21.50 17.85
N VAL A 113 7.84 21.89 16.86
CA VAL A 113 7.67 23.14 16.10
C VAL A 113 6.43 23.07 15.19
N GLY A 114 6.09 21.89 14.70
CA GLY A 114 4.93 21.65 13.83
C GLY A 114 3.60 21.47 14.57
N LEU A 115 3.52 21.78 15.88
CA LEU A 115 2.31 21.65 16.71
C LEU A 115 1.67 20.27 16.58
N ALA A 116 2.32 19.27 17.15
CA ALA A 116 1.88 17.85 17.09
C ALA A 116 1.73 17.29 15.67
N GLY A 117 2.48 17.83 14.70
CA GLY A 117 2.47 17.36 13.32
C GLY A 117 1.43 17.97 12.40
N PHE A 118 0.63 18.94 12.86
CA PHE A 118 -0.31 19.68 11.99
C PHE A 118 0.41 20.54 10.94
N PHE A 119 1.62 21.00 11.25
CA PHE A 119 2.49 21.68 10.30
C PHE A 119 3.71 20.82 9.99
N ASP A 120 4.32 21.03 8.82
CA ASP A 120 5.52 20.29 8.38
C ASP A 120 6.71 21.24 8.17
N PRO A 121 7.31 21.79 9.24
CA PRO A 121 8.53 22.56 9.15
C PRO A 121 9.73 21.70 8.67
N ALA A 122 9.74 20.40 8.91
CA ALA A 122 10.80 19.49 8.47
C ALA A 122 10.99 19.50 6.95
N THR A 123 9.90 19.58 6.17
CA THR A 123 9.98 19.73 4.71
C THR A 123 10.61 21.06 4.31
N LYS A 124 10.32 22.16 5.02
CA LYS A 124 10.97 23.45 4.76
C LYS A 124 12.48 23.43 5.09
N MET A 125 12.89 22.57 6.03
CA MET A 125 14.29 22.31 6.37
C MET A 125 14.96 21.31 5.43
N GLN A 126 14.27 20.86 4.36
CA GLN A 126 14.76 19.93 3.36
C GLN A 126 15.15 18.55 3.94
N ILE A 127 14.57 18.15 5.08
CA ILE A 127 14.76 16.81 5.62
C ILE A 127 13.92 15.84 4.80
N PRO A 128 14.52 14.84 4.13
CA PRO A 128 13.78 13.93 3.25
C PRO A 128 12.80 13.05 4.03
N LEU A 129 11.64 12.77 3.45
CA LEU A 129 10.69 11.80 3.97
C LEU A 129 10.99 10.42 3.33
N LYS A 130 11.25 9.41 4.17
CA LYS A 130 11.67 8.06 3.76
C LYS A 130 10.63 7.00 4.14
N GLU A 131 9.36 7.28 3.80
CA GLU A 131 8.26 6.36 4.10
C GLU A 131 8.53 4.95 3.61
N THR A 132 8.49 4.00 4.56
CA THR A 132 8.64 2.58 4.30
C THR A 132 7.72 1.77 5.21
N ASP A 133 7.61 0.48 4.94
CA ASP A 133 6.72 -0.44 5.64
C ASP A 133 7.35 -1.84 5.72
N PHE A 134 6.71 -2.75 6.45
CA PHE A 134 7.24 -4.09 6.65
C PHE A 134 7.28 -4.93 5.35
N GLY A 135 6.41 -4.69 4.39
CA GLY A 135 6.49 -5.31 3.07
C GLY A 135 7.77 -4.95 2.32
N ILE A 136 8.18 -3.66 2.37
CA ILE A 136 9.48 -3.20 1.82
C ILE A 136 10.64 -3.77 2.62
N THR A 137 10.51 -3.89 3.95
CA THR A 137 11.52 -4.54 4.80
C THR A 137 11.76 -5.99 4.37
N LEU A 138 10.70 -6.76 4.19
CA LEU A 138 10.79 -8.12 3.67
C LEU A 138 11.42 -8.17 2.27
N ALA A 139 11.09 -7.22 1.38
CA ALA A 139 11.70 -7.12 0.06
C ALA A 139 13.22 -6.90 0.14
N ARG A 140 13.69 -6.02 1.03
CA ARG A 140 15.12 -5.76 1.25
C ARG A 140 15.83 -6.95 1.90
N TRP A 141 15.11 -7.78 2.65
CA TRP A 141 15.63 -9.05 3.18
C TRP A 141 15.65 -10.16 2.14
N GLY A 142 15.25 -9.90 0.88
CA GLY A 142 15.27 -10.86 -0.21
C GLY A 142 14.04 -11.77 -0.27
N VAL A 143 12.99 -11.48 0.50
CA VAL A 143 11.73 -12.24 0.41
C VAL A 143 11.06 -11.92 -0.93
N PRO A 144 10.74 -12.93 -1.76
CA PRO A 144 10.09 -12.72 -3.04
C PRO A 144 8.70 -12.09 -2.87
N GLU A 145 8.26 -11.32 -3.85
CA GLU A 145 6.98 -10.61 -3.83
C GLU A 145 5.78 -11.57 -3.66
N GLY A 146 5.86 -12.74 -4.27
CA GLY A 146 4.74 -13.67 -4.39
C GLY A 146 3.68 -13.17 -5.36
N ASP A 147 2.50 -13.79 -5.31
CA ASP A 147 1.39 -13.44 -6.20
C ASP A 147 0.74 -12.12 -5.78
N PHE A 148 0.24 -11.39 -6.77
CA PHE A 148 -0.57 -10.20 -6.51
C PHE A 148 -1.89 -10.57 -5.83
N LEU A 149 -2.29 -9.80 -4.85
CA LEU A 149 -3.49 -10.02 -4.05
C LEU A 149 -4.29 -8.72 -3.90
N MET A 150 -5.50 -8.70 -4.42
CA MET A 150 -6.45 -7.63 -4.14
C MET A 150 -7.20 -7.97 -2.86
N VAL A 151 -6.79 -7.34 -1.74
CA VAL A 151 -7.38 -7.61 -0.43
C VAL A 151 -8.71 -6.87 -0.29
N PRO A 152 -9.81 -7.56 0.05
CA PRO A 152 -11.07 -6.89 0.36
C PRO A 152 -10.89 -5.84 1.46
N PHE A 153 -11.49 -4.66 1.30
CA PHE A 153 -11.39 -3.46 2.14
C PHE A 153 -10.03 -2.76 2.15
N LEU A 154 -8.90 -3.48 1.97
CA LEU A 154 -7.55 -2.94 2.11
C LEU A 154 -6.90 -2.55 0.78
N GLY A 155 -7.39 -3.10 -0.34
CA GLY A 155 -6.88 -2.77 -1.67
C GLY A 155 -5.71 -3.64 -2.15
N PRO A 156 -4.88 -3.13 -3.08
CA PRO A 156 -3.81 -3.88 -3.72
C PRO A 156 -2.68 -4.23 -2.75
N SER A 157 -2.17 -5.46 -2.86
CA SER A 157 -1.08 -6.02 -2.07
C SER A 157 -0.41 -7.19 -2.81
N THR A 158 0.49 -7.90 -2.14
CA THR A 158 1.03 -9.21 -2.54
C THR A 158 1.12 -10.12 -1.32
N PHE A 159 1.43 -11.41 -1.53
CA PHE A 159 1.64 -12.32 -0.39
C PHE A 159 2.76 -11.87 0.56
N ARG A 160 3.78 -11.17 0.07
CA ARG A 160 4.81 -10.55 0.90
C ARG A 160 4.28 -9.31 1.59
N ASP A 161 3.68 -8.42 0.83
CA ASP A 161 3.36 -7.06 1.31
C ASP A 161 2.14 -7.04 2.24
N VAL A 162 1.29 -8.09 2.20
CA VAL A 162 0.13 -8.20 3.11
C VAL A 162 0.56 -8.22 4.59
N TRP A 163 1.78 -8.66 4.89
CA TRP A 163 2.32 -8.69 6.25
C TRP A 163 2.55 -7.31 6.87
N GLN A 164 2.56 -6.25 6.06
CA GLN A 164 2.59 -4.88 6.60
C GLN A 164 1.37 -4.58 7.49
N TYR A 165 0.18 -5.11 7.16
CA TYR A 165 -1.03 -4.81 7.91
C TYR A 165 -0.96 -5.31 9.37
N PRO A 166 -0.67 -6.60 9.65
CA PRO A 166 -0.55 -7.06 11.03
C PRO A 166 0.73 -6.55 11.72
N VAL A 167 1.86 -6.45 11.04
CA VAL A 167 3.13 -6.07 11.69
C VAL A 167 3.17 -4.58 11.95
N ASP A 168 3.03 -3.75 10.93
CA ASP A 168 3.07 -2.30 11.11
C ASP A 168 1.87 -1.81 11.92
N GLY A 169 0.67 -2.30 11.58
CA GLY A 169 -0.56 -1.87 12.24
C GLY A 169 -0.68 -2.29 13.70
N TYR A 170 -0.09 -3.42 14.11
CA TYR A 170 -0.19 -3.89 15.49
C TYR A 170 1.03 -3.52 16.35
N LEU A 171 2.25 -3.62 15.78
CA LEU A 171 3.49 -3.43 16.55
C LEU A 171 4.00 -2.00 16.52
N PHE A 172 3.83 -1.28 15.42
CA PHE A 172 4.51 0.01 15.20
C PHE A 172 3.56 1.19 15.02
N ASP A 173 2.26 0.96 14.80
CA ASP A 173 1.30 2.06 14.64
C ASP A 173 0.90 2.66 16.00
N PRO A 174 1.30 3.91 16.29
CA PRO A 174 0.93 4.57 17.55
C PRO A 174 -0.57 4.67 17.76
N LEU A 175 -1.37 4.81 16.69
CA LEU A 175 -2.83 4.86 16.80
C LEU A 175 -3.41 3.55 17.33
N SER A 176 -2.87 2.42 16.87
CA SER A 176 -3.28 1.08 17.36
C SER A 176 -2.85 0.86 18.80
N TYR A 177 -1.65 1.31 19.19
CA TYR A 177 -1.15 1.19 20.54
C TYR A 177 -1.97 2.01 21.54
N PHE A 178 -2.27 3.28 21.22
CA PHE A 178 -3.11 4.13 22.06
C PHE A 178 -4.48 3.51 22.33
N SER A 179 -5.06 2.90 21.32
CA SER A 179 -6.41 2.32 21.42
C SER A 179 -6.46 1.04 22.25
N SER A 180 -5.40 0.20 22.24
CA SER A 180 -5.37 -1.07 22.94
C SER A 180 -5.14 -0.91 24.45
N ASN A 181 -4.43 0.13 24.88
CA ASN A 181 -4.03 0.33 26.27
C ASN A 181 -4.99 1.17 27.13
N HIS A 182 -5.93 1.86 26.52
CA HIS A 182 -6.89 2.70 27.22
C HIS A 182 -8.29 2.15 26.99
N LYS A 183 -9.14 2.19 28.04
CA LYS A 183 -10.57 1.83 27.97
C LYS A 183 -11.33 2.91 27.18
N PHE A 184 -10.92 3.14 25.93
CA PHE A 184 -11.62 4.06 25.05
C PHE A 184 -12.95 3.46 24.61
N HIS A 185 -13.99 4.28 24.57
CA HIS A 185 -15.22 3.93 23.86
C HIS A 185 -14.89 3.66 22.39
N TRP A 186 -15.57 2.69 21.79
CA TRP A 186 -15.31 2.25 20.40
C TRP A 186 -15.19 3.41 19.39
N GLY A 187 -15.97 4.50 19.57
CA GLY A 187 -15.89 5.68 18.70
C GLY A 187 -14.53 6.40 18.76
N GLN A 188 -13.90 6.49 19.91
CA GLN A 188 -12.57 7.11 20.05
C GLN A 188 -11.48 6.27 19.38
N TYR A 189 -11.71 4.97 19.29
CA TYR A 189 -10.80 4.04 18.61
C TYR A 189 -10.87 4.17 17.09
N TYR A 190 -12.10 4.18 16.52
CA TYR A 190 -12.27 4.10 15.07
C TYR A 190 -12.28 5.47 14.37
N ILE A 191 -12.64 6.56 15.06
CA ILE A 191 -12.72 7.89 14.45
C ILE A 191 -11.40 8.31 13.79
N PRO A 192 -10.21 8.21 14.40
CA PRO A 192 -8.97 8.57 13.75
C PRO A 192 -8.69 7.75 12.48
N GLN A 193 -8.96 6.45 12.50
CA GLN A 193 -8.78 5.57 11.35
C GLN A 193 -9.74 5.94 10.22
N VAL A 194 -11.00 6.21 10.54
CA VAL A 194 -12.01 6.63 9.55
C VAL A 194 -11.60 7.97 8.92
N VAL A 195 -11.18 8.95 9.72
CA VAL A 195 -10.70 10.24 9.22
C VAL A 195 -9.46 10.07 8.33
N TYR A 196 -8.53 9.20 8.73
CA TYR A 196 -7.36 8.86 7.91
C TYR A 196 -7.77 8.29 6.54
N PHE A 197 -8.69 7.32 6.50
CA PHE A 197 -9.17 6.73 5.24
C PHE A 197 -9.89 7.76 4.36
N ILE A 198 -10.72 8.62 4.95
CA ILE A 198 -11.40 9.69 4.22
C ILE A 198 -10.38 10.67 3.63
N GLN A 199 -9.40 11.10 4.42
CA GLN A 199 -8.34 12.00 3.97
C GLN A 199 -7.50 11.37 2.85
N MET A 200 -7.10 10.11 3.00
CA MET A 200 -6.35 9.38 1.98
C MET A 200 -7.15 9.26 0.68
N ARG A 201 -8.45 8.92 0.77
CA ARG A 201 -9.33 8.85 -0.41
C ARG A 201 -9.55 10.21 -1.05
N ALA A 202 -9.64 11.27 -0.24
CA ALA A 202 -9.79 12.65 -0.73
C ALA A 202 -8.58 13.08 -1.58
N GLN A 203 -7.37 12.69 -1.22
CA GLN A 203 -6.16 12.95 -2.01
C GLN A 203 -6.16 12.24 -3.37
N LEU A 204 -6.88 11.13 -3.49
CA LEU A 204 -6.97 10.34 -4.72
C LEU A 204 -8.13 10.74 -5.64
N LEU A 205 -8.95 11.75 -5.28
CA LEU A 205 -10.10 12.15 -6.11
C LEU A 205 -9.69 12.64 -7.50
N ASP A 206 -8.54 13.31 -7.62
CA ASP A 206 -8.04 13.80 -8.91
C ASP A 206 -7.61 12.63 -9.83
N ALA A 207 -7.21 11.51 -9.24
CA ALA A 207 -6.84 10.29 -9.96
C ALA A 207 -8.06 9.52 -10.53
N ASP A 208 -9.29 9.83 -10.08
CA ASP A 208 -10.52 9.18 -10.57
C ASP A 208 -10.69 9.34 -12.09
N SER A 209 -10.20 10.45 -12.66
CA SER A 209 -10.28 10.72 -14.10
C SER A 209 -9.48 9.70 -14.90
N PHE A 210 -8.26 9.36 -14.45
CA PHE A 210 -7.41 8.36 -15.08
C PHE A 210 -8.03 6.96 -14.99
N LEU A 211 -8.61 6.64 -13.84
CA LEU A 211 -9.28 5.35 -13.64
C LEU A 211 -10.49 5.17 -14.56
N LYS A 212 -11.26 6.24 -14.80
CA LYS A 212 -12.43 6.21 -15.69
C LYS A 212 -12.08 6.08 -17.17
N THR A 213 -10.91 6.56 -17.57
CA THR A 213 -10.43 6.47 -18.96
C THR A 213 -9.60 5.22 -19.23
N ALA A 214 -9.24 4.47 -18.18
CA ALA A 214 -8.48 3.24 -18.33
C ALA A 214 -9.34 2.16 -19.01
N TYR A 215 -8.76 1.49 -20.01
CA TYR A 215 -9.40 0.36 -20.71
C TYR A 215 -9.72 -0.79 -19.76
N ASP A 216 -8.76 -1.16 -18.90
CA ASP A 216 -8.94 -2.11 -17.81
C ASP A 216 -8.57 -1.44 -16.48
N PRO A 217 -9.55 -0.94 -15.73
CA PRO A 217 -9.31 -0.26 -14.45
C PRO A 217 -8.64 -1.15 -13.39
N TYR A 218 -8.91 -2.47 -13.41
CA TYR A 218 -8.25 -3.41 -12.50
C TYR A 218 -6.75 -3.51 -12.80
N ALA A 219 -6.39 -3.75 -14.06
CA ALA A 219 -4.99 -3.83 -14.48
C ALA A 219 -4.26 -2.51 -14.22
N PHE A 220 -4.90 -1.37 -14.51
CA PHE A 220 -4.36 -0.04 -14.22
C PHE A 220 -4.00 0.13 -12.74
N VAL A 221 -4.90 -0.22 -11.81
CA VAL A 221 -4.67 -0.10 -10.37
C VAL A 221 -3.55 -1.05 -9.92
N ARG A 222 -3.54 -2.30 -10.40
CA ARG A 222 -2.50 -3.28 -10.12
C ARG A 222 -1.12 -2.76 -10.52
N ASP A 223 -1.00 -2.28 -11.75
CA ASP A 223 0.28 -1.88 -12.32
C ASP A 223 0.77 -0.56 -11.72
N ALA A 224 -0.12 0.40 -11.48
CA ALA A 224 0.19 1.64 -10.76
C ALA A 224 0.67 1.36 -9.31
N TRP A 225 0.04 0.41 -8.62
CA TRP A 225 0.45 0.00 -7.29
C TRP A 225 1.84 -0.67 -7.32
N ARG A 226 2.09 -1.61 -8.25
CA ARG A 226 3.41 -2.23 -8.42
C ARG A 226 4.51 -1.20 -8.70
N GLN A 227 4.24 -0.24 -9.57
CA GLN A 227 5.17 0.85 -9.85
C GLN A 227 5.45 1.70 -8.59
N SER A 228 4.42 2.02 -7.81
CA SER A 228 4.57 2.72 -6.54
C SER A 228 5.44 1.93 -5.55
N ARG A 229 5.26 0.60 -5.46
CA ARG A 229 6.07 -0.27 -4.59
C ARG A 229 7.54 -0.27 -5.00
N LEU A 230 7.83 -0.33 -6.31
CA LEU A 230 9.20 -0.24 -6.81
C LEU A 230 9.82 1.11 -6.49
N ASN A 231 9.11 2.20 -6.69
CA ASN A 231 9.58 3.52 -6.33
C ASN A 231 9.94 3.60 -4.83
N LYS A 232 9.11 3.05 -3.95
CA LYS A 232 9.42 2.97 -2.50
C LYS A 232 10.64 2.10 -2.21
N LEU A 233 10.76 0.95 -2.86
CA LEU A 233 11.87 0.01 -2.66
C LEU A 233 13.22 0.60 -3.05
N TYR A 234 13.25 1.40 -4.11
CA TYR A 234 14.46 2.04 -4.67
C TYR A 234 14.58 3.54 -4.35
N ASP A 235 13.82 4.03 -3.37
CA ASP A 235 13.86 5.45 -2.94
C ASP A 235 13.61 6.46 -4.07
N GLY A 236 12.72 6.13 -5.01
CA GLY A 236 12.37 6.96 -6.16
C GLY A 236 13.29 6.79 -7.38
N ASN A 237 14.30 5.94 -7.30
CA ASN A 237 15.27 5.73 -8.38
C ASN A 237 15.42 4.23 -8.75
N PRO A 238 14.35 3.58 -9.27
CA PRO A 238 14.42 2.18 -9.65
C PRO A 238 15.36 1.99 -10.85
N PRO A 239 16.15 0.89 -10.88
CA PRO A 239 17.03 0.55 -11.99
C PRO A 239 16.28 0.46 -13.32
N ALA A 240 16.88 0.94 -14.40
CA ALA A 240 16.25 1.02 -15.71
C ALA A 240 15.83 -0.36 -16.26
N ASP A 241 16.60 -1.40 -15.99
CA ASP A 241 16.30 -2.78 -16.40
C ASP A 241 15.04 -3.33 -15.67
N VAL A 242 14.82 -2.93 -14.42
CA VAL A 242 13.62 -3.29 -13.64
C VAL A 242 12.39 -2.57 -14.20
N MET A 243 12.53 -1.28 -14.54
CA MET A 243 11.46 -0.50 -15.15
C MET A 243 11.09 -1.02 -16.55
N LEU A 244 12.09 -1.36 -17.37
CA LEU A 244 11.86 -1.95 -18.70
C LEU A 244 11.14 -3.29 -18.62
N LYS A 245 11.51 -4.15 -17.66
CA LYS A 245 10.82 -5.42 -17.44
C LYS A 245 9.35 -5.21 -17.09
N LEU A 246 9.03 -4.27 -16.21
CA LEU A 246 7.64 -3.93 -15.90
C LEU A 246 6.86 -3.41 -17.11
N GLN A 247 7.46 -2.53 -17.90
CA GLN A 247 6.82 -1.98 -19.10
C GLN A 247 6.57 -3.06 -20.17
N GLN A 248 7.54 -3.93 -20.41
CA GLN A 248 7.40 -5.04 -21.36
C GLN A 248 6.28 -6.01 -20.93
N GLN A 249 6.07 -6.18 -19.68
CA GLN A 249 5.12 -7.09 -19.07
C GLN A 249 3.71 -6.48 -18.96
N GLY A 250 3.60 -5.17 -18.72
CA GLY A 250 2.36 -4.42 -18.88
C GLY A 250 1.93 -4.35 -20.34
N GLY A 251 2.90 -4.23 -21.26
CA GLY A 251 2.68 -4.22 -22.72
C GLY A 251 2.32 -5.59 -23.31
N SER A 252 2.77 -6.70 -22.74
CA SER A 252 2.39 -8.04 -23.24
C SER A 252 0.91 -8.35 -23.02
N ASN A 253 0.28 -7.79 -21.99
CA ASN A 253 -1.17 -7.81 -21.83
C ASN A 253 -1.88 -6.90 -22.86
N GLN A 254 -1.25 -5.82 -23.30
CA GLN A 254 -1.79 -4.98 -24.39
C GLN A 254 -1.67 -5.66 -25.78
N ASN A 255 -0.61 -6.43 -26.02
CA ASN A 255 -0.45 -7.18 -27.29
C ASN A 255 -1.39 -8.41 -27.35
N ASN A 256 -1.74 -9.03 -26.23
CA ASN A 256 -2.84 -10.02 -26.21
C ASN A 256 -4.21 -9.39 -26.44
N GLN A 257 -4.36 -8.08 -26.17
CA GLN A 257 -5.59 -7.32 -26.47
C GLN A 257 -5.70 -6.89 -27.94
N GLN A 258 -4.59 -6.81 -28.69
CA GLN A 258 -4.62 -6.54 -30.14
C GLN A 258 -5.10 -7.77 -30.95
N ASN A 259 -5.24 -8.94 -30.36
CA ASN A 259 -5.84 -10.12 -30.96
C ASN A 259 -7.34 -10.27 -30.69
N TYR A 260 -7.99 -9.29 -30.05
CA TYR A 260 -9.45 -9.26 -29.99
C TYR A 260 -9.99 -8.77 -31.32
N ASP A 261 -10.82 -9.60 -31.94
CA ASP A 261 -11.56 -9.24 -33.15
C ASP A 261 -12.43 -8.00 -32.87
N PRO A 262 -12.24 -6.89 -33.62
CA PRO A 262 -13.06 -5.69 -33.43
C PRO A 262 -14.57 -5.96 -33.52
N GLU A 263 -14.98 -6.98 -34.27
CA GLU A 263 -16.38 -7.40 -34.34
C GLU A 263 -16.91 -8.06 -33.06
N GLU A 264 -16.05 -8.77 -32.31
CA GLU A 264 -16.44 -9.33 -31.00
C GLU A 264 -16.65 -8.23 -29.94
N LEU A 265 -15.80 -7.23 -29.93
CA LEU A 265 -15.94 -6.05 -29.04
C LEU A 265 -17.22 -5.27 -29.32
N LEU A 266 -17.56 -5.09 -30.61
CA LEU A 266 -18.82 -4.43 -31.00
C LEU A 266 -20.04 -5.26 -30.60
N LYS A 267 -19.98 -6.58 -30.69
CA LYS A 267 -21.06 -7.48 -30.25
C LYS A 267 -21.24 -7.48 -28.72
N GLU A 268 -20.16 -7.39 -27.96
CA GLU A 268 -20.21 -7.26 -26.49
C GLU A 268 -20.74 -5.89 -26.07
N GLN A 269 -20.32 -4.81 -26.69
CA GLN A 269 -20.90 -3.47 -26.45
C GLN A 269 -22.40 -3.43 -26.74
N GLN A 270 -22.84 -3.99 -27.86
CA GLN A 270 -24.27 -4.05 -28.20
C GLN A 270 -25.07 -4.89 -27.22
N LYS A 271 -24.55 -6.01 -26.74
CA LYS A 271 -25.15 -6.80 -25.67
C LYS A 271 -25.29 -6.02 -24.37
N TRP A 272 -24.26 -5.26 -24.01
CA TRP A 272 -24.24 -4.45 -22.80
C TRP A 272 -25.27 -3.31 -22.87
N GLU A 273 -25.37 -2.64 -24.00
CA GLU A 273 -26.38 -1.59 -24.23
C GLU A 273 -27.82 -2.15 -24.23
N GLN A 274 -28.01 -3.33 -24.78
CA GLN A 274 -29.33 -4.00 -24.75
C GLN A 274 -29.72 -4.38 -23.32
N GLN A 275 -28.78 -4.89 -22.51
CA GLN A 275 -29.04 -5.22 -21.11
C GLN A 275 -29.38 -3.96 -20.28
N GLN A 276 -28.70 -2.84 -20.52
CA GLN A 276 -29.03 -1.57 -19.86
C GLN A 276 -30.40 -1.03 -20.27
N LYS A 277 -30.78 -1.17 -21.53
CA LYS A 277 -32.13 -0.78 -22.02
C LYS A 277 -33.23 -1.63 -21.40
N GLN A 278 -33.00 -2.93 -21.25
CA GLN A 278 -33.96 -3.85 -20.61
C GLN A 278 -34.12 -3.57 -19.11
N GLN A 279 -33.04 -3.22 -18.40
CA GLN A 279 -33.13 -2.83 -16.99
C GLN A 279 -33.86 -1.50 -16.78
N LYS A 280 -33.76 -0.57 -17.74
CA LYS A 280 -34.49 0.70 -17.68
C LYS A 280 -35.96 0.58 -18.05
N SER A 281 -36.35 -0.41 -18.85
CA SER A 281 -37.73 -0.65 -19.27
C SER A 281 -38.53 -1.58 -18.35
N GLY A 282 -37.87 -2.34 -17.46
CA GLY A 282 -38.49 -3.24 -16.49
C GLY A 282 -38.72 -2.63 -15.11
N GLY A 283 -38.42 -1.36 -14.92
CA GLY A 283 -38.59 -0.59 -13.66
C GLY A 283 -39.62 0.52 -13.72
N ALA A 284 -40.56 0.49 -14.67
CA ALA A 284 -41.69 1.43 -14.76
C ALA A 284 -43.00 0.75 -14.36
#